data_45f93f1c0b49138b123b03a8391d6fde
#
_entry.id   45f93f1c0b49138b123b03a8391d6fde
#
_cell.length_a   1.000
_cell.length_b   1.000
_cell.length_c   1.000
_cell.angle_alpha   90.00
_cell.angle_beta   90.00
_cell.angle_gamma   90.00
#
_symmetry.space_group_name_H-M   'P 1'
#
loop_
_entity.id
_entity.type
_entity.pdbx_description
1 polymer ?
#
loop_
_entity_poly.entity_id
_entity_poly.type
_entity_poly.pdbx_seq_one_letter_code
_entity_poly.pdbx_strand_id
1 'polypeptide(L)'
;MLKEVQAGEKNPCGKNPCAMKPKPIRKTAITNNAKLMEMGEKLWNDAKLGTSGTACATCHPDGKGLKNTPFPKYLKMPDDILTLDQMINFCMKNPMKGKPLAWNSVEMTALAAYAQSHAKEEGAPANPCAAKNPCMMKNPCGMKNPCGKK
;
A
#
# COMPACT_ATOMS: atom_id res chain seq x y z
N MET A 1 -25.92 -43.50 -42.26
CA MET A 1 -25.94 -42.05 -42.14
C MET A 1 -25.52 -41.70 -40.73
N LEU A 2 -24.26 -41.35 -40.56
CA LEU A 2 -23.70 -40.90 -39.26
C LEU A 2 -23.92 -39.40 -39.18
N LYS A 3 -24.76 -38.94 -38.23
CA LYS A 3 -24.90 -37.53 -37.90
C LYS A 3 -23.62 -37.08 -37.17
N GLU A 4 -22.89 -36.19 -37.80
CA GLU A 4 -21.84 -35.44 -37.12
C GLU A 4 -22.45 -34.65 -35.96
N VAL A 5 -22.04 -35.00 -34.74
CA VAL A 5 -22.29 -34.20 -33.56
C VAL A 5 -21.24 -33.06 -33.57
N GLN A 6 -21.66 -31.88 -34.01
CA GLN A 6 -20.87 -30.66 -33.81
C GLN A 6 -20.84 -30.37 -32.34
N ALA A 7 -19.76 -30.76 -31.68
CA ALA A 7 -19.40 -30.33 -30.35
C ALA A 7 -18.96 -28.87 -30.42
N GLY A 8 -19.90 -27.97 -30.39
CA GLY A 8 -19.67 -26.57 -30.07
C GLY A 8 -19.56 -26.43 -28.55
N GLU A 9 -18.51 -26.98 -27.95
CA GLU A 9 -18.17 -26.67 -26.56
C GLU A 9 -17.86 -25.18 -26.48
N LYS A 10 -18.86 -24.40 -26.12
CA LYS A 10 -18.62 -23.04 -25.62
C LYS A 10 -17.87 -23.20 -24.31
N ASN A 11 -16.55 -23.09 -24.40
CA ASN A 11 -15.68 -23.04 -23.25
C ASN A 11 -16.24 -22.00 -22.25
N PRO A 12 -16.76 -22.40 -21.07
CA PRO A 12 -17.29 -21.46 -20.08
C PRO A 12 -16.24 -20.47 -19.56
N CYS A 13 -14.95 -20.78 -19.79
CA CYS A 13 -13.83 -19.87 -19.55
C CYS A 13 -13.48 -18.98 -20.76
N GLY A 14 -14.27 -18.99 -21.82
CA GLY A 14 -14.01 -18.24 -23.06
C GLY A 14 -14.08 -16.70 -22.94
N LYS A 15 -14.46 -16.20 -21.78
CA LYS A 15 -14.25 -14.78 -21.40
C LYS A 15 -13.30 -14.77 -20.22
N ASN A 16 -12.01 -14.56 -20.50
CA ASN A 16 -11.04 -14.32 -19.44
C ASN A 16 -11.57 -13.16 -18.54
N PRO A 17 -11.97 -13.41 -17.29
CA PRO A 17 -12.48 -12.35 -16.41
C PRO A 17 -11.45 -11.25 -16.17
N CYS A 18 -10.16 -11.57 -16.38
CA CYS A 18 -9.08 -10.57 -16.33
C CYS A 18 -8.97 -9.73 -17.61
N ALA A 19 -9.62 -10.11 -18.71
CA ALA A 19 -9.67 -9.32 -19.96
C ALA A 19 -10.78 -8.27 -19.95
N MET A 20 -11.71 -8.34 -19.01
CA MET A 20 -12.71 -7.29 -18.82
C MET A 20 -12.02 -6.06 -18.22
N LYS A 21 -12.18 -4.90 -18.86
CA LYS A 21 -11.73 -3.64 -18.26
C LYS A 21 -12.37 -3.49 -16.88
N PRO A 22 -11.58 -3.45 -15.80
CA PRO A 22 -12.15 -3.36 -14.46
C PRO A 22 -12.91 -2.04 -14.31
N LYS A 23 -14.04 -2.08 -13.62
CA LYS A 23 -14.73 -0.85 -13.25
C LYS A 23 -13.83 -0.03 -12.33
N PRO A 24 -13.64 1.27 -12.58
CA PRO A 24 -12.81 2.08 -11.71
C PRO A 24 -13.41 2.17 -10.30
N ILE A 25 -12.55 2.15 -9.29
CA ILE A 25 -12.94 2.28 -7.87
C ILE A 25 -13.58 3.66 -7.60
N ARG A 26 -13.19 4.66 -8.38
CA ARG A 26 -13.65 6.05 -8.26
C ARG A 26 -13.92 6.65 -9.65
N LYS A 27 -14.70 7.74 -9.70
CA LYS A 27 -15.07 8.41 -10.97
C LYS A 27 -13.85 8.84 -11.78
N THR A 28 -12.81 9.35 -11.11
CA THR A 28 -11.57 9.80 -11.75
C THR A 28 -10.41 9.00 -11.19
N ALA A 29 -9.66 8.32 -12.04
CA ALA A 29 -8.48 7.58 -11.65
C ALA A 29 -7.36 8.54 -11.23
N ILE A 30 -6.57 8.12 -10.22
CA ILE A 30 -5.36 8.83 -9.81
C ILE A 30 -4.20 8.20 -10.59
N THR A 31 -3.58 8.97 -11.47
CA THR A 31 -2.49 8.49 -12.35
C THR A 31 -1.16 9.19 -12.08
N ASN A 32 -1.16 10.25 -11.27
CA ASN A 32 0.03 11.03 -10.96
C ASN A 32 0.34 10.95 -9.46
N ASN A 33 1.39 10.21 -9.13
CA ASN A 33 1.82 10.01 -7.75
C ASN A 33 2.35 11.31 -7.10
N ALA A 34 3.04 12.17 -7.86
CA ALA A 34 3.56 13.43 -7.31
C ALA A 34 2.43 14.35 -6.86
N LYS A 35 1.39 14.50 -7.68
CA LYS A 35 0.18 15.25 -7.31
C LYS A 35 -0.56 14.64 -6.13
N LEU A 36 -0.59 13.31 -6.04
CA LEU A 36 -1.19 12.62 -4.90
C LEU A 36 -0.44 12.93 -3.61
N MET A 37 0.88 12.91 -3.63
CA MET A 37 1.73 13.22 -2.48
C MET A 37 1.59 14.68 -2.05
N GLU A 38 1.59 15.62 -3.00
CA GLU A 38 1.32 17.04 -2.72
C GLU A 38 -0.05 17.27 -2.06
N MET A 39 -1.07 16.57 -2.54
CA MET A 39 -2.39 16.59 -1.92
C MET A 39 -2.35 16.02 -0.51
N GLY A 40 -1.65 14.91 -0.31
CA GLY A 40 -1.46 14.28 1.00
C GLY A 40 -0.81 15.22 1.99
N GLU A 41 0.24 15.93 1.58
CA GLU A 41 0.92 16.93 2.40
C GLU A 41 -0.02 18.09 2.80
N LYS A 42 -0.77 18.61 1.83
CA LYS A 42 -1.76 19.68 2.11
C LYS A 42 -2.81 19.24 3.10
N LEU A 43 -3.39 18.05 2.91
CA LEU A 43 -4.40 17.51 3.82
C LEU A 43 -3.81 17.17 5.19
N TRP A 44 -2.56 16.73 5.25
CA TRP A 44 -1.85 16.41 6.49
C TRP A 44 -1.69 17.62 7.40
N ASN A 45 -1.47 18.78 6.79
CA ASN A 45 -1.30 20.07 7.48
C ASN A 45 -2.60 20.88 7.63
N ASP A 46 -3.71 20.39 7.08
CA ASP A 46 -4.98 21.14 7.10
C ASP A 46 -5.74 20.98 8.42
N ALA A 47 -5.67 21.99 9.26
CA ALA A 47 -6.44 22.06 10.50
C ALA A 47 -7.97 22.19 10.29
N LYS A 48 -8.42 22.48 9.07
CA LYS A 48 -9.85 22.58 8.73
C LYS A 48 -10.46 21.26 8.27
N LEU A 49 -9.63 20.21 8.14
CA LEU A 49 -10.10 18.87 7.79
C LEU A 49 -11.06 18.31 8.85
N GLY A 50 -10.87 18.70 10.11
CA GLY A 50 -11.81 18.50 11.22
C GLY A 50 -12.38 19.84 11.73
N THR A 51 -13.08 19.78 12.86
CA THR A 51 -13.68 20.97 13.50
C THR A 51 -12.95 21.38 14.78
N SER A 52 -11.98 20.59 15.25
CA SER A 52 -11.22 20.89 16.47
C SER A 52 -10.07 21.87 16.27
N GLY A 53 -9.75 22.26 15.03
CA GLY A 53 -8.56 23.02 14.71
C GLY A 53 -7.26 22.21 14.76
N THR A 54 -7.36 20.89 14.88
CA THR A 54 -6.23 19.95 14.94
C THR A 54 -6.00 19.34 13.56
N ALA A 55 -4.77 19.36 13.08
CA ALA A 55 -4.33 18.67 11.87
C ALA A 55 -3.61 17.35 12.23
N CYS A 56 -3.38 16.48 11.25
CA CYS A 56 -2.53 15.30 11.44
C CYS A 56 -1.12 15.72 11.88
N ALA A 57 -0.58 16.77 11.27
CA ALA A 57 0.72 17.36 11.61
C ALA A 57 0.82 17.89 13.05
N THR A 58 -0.28 18.20 13.70
CA THR A 58 -0.28 18.66 15.11
C THR A 58 0.30 17.61 16.05
N CYS A 59 -0.03 16.32 15.82
CA CYS A 59 0.48 15.19 16.61
C CYS A 59 1.67 14.51 15.90
N HIS A 60 1.72 14.58 14.57
CA HIS A 60 2.73 13.91 13.74
C HIS A 60 3.42 14.90 12.79
N PRO A 61 4.16 15.91 13.32
CA PRO A 61 4.89 16.85 12.47
C PRO A 61 5.88 16.08 11.58
N ASP A 62 5.81 16.29 10.28
CA ASP A 62 6.64 15.59 9.27
C ASP A 62 6.62 14.06 9.43
N GLY A 63 5.46 13.49 9.81
CA GLY A 63 5.32 12.06 10.06
C GLY A 63 6.03 11.53 11.30
N LYS A 64 6.48 12.40 12.20
CA LYS A 64 7.14 12.00 13.44
C LYS A 64 6.24 11.10 14.30
N GLY A 65 6.78 9.98 14.77
CA GLY A 65 6.05 8.99 15.55
C GLY A 65 5.21 8.00 14.75
N LEU A 66 5.17 8.14 13.42
CA LEU A 66 4.63 7.10 12.56
C LEU A 66 5.62 5.95 12.45
N LYS A 67 5.13 4.73 12.65
CA LYS A 67 5.93 3.49 12.58
C LYS A 67 5.64 2.79 11.24
N ASN A 68 6.69 2.39 10.56
CA ASN A 68 6.61 1.64 9.30
C ASN A 68 6.34 0.12 9.53
N THR A 69 5.56 -0.20 10.55
CA THR A 69 5.06 -1.56 10.73
C THR A 69 3.87 -1.79 9.81
N PRO A 70 3.80 -2.93 9.12
CA PRO A 70 2.71 -3.22 8.20
C PRO A 70 1.33 -3.12 8.86
N PHE A 71 0.35 -2.67 8.10
CA PHE A 71 -1.05 -2.75 8.46
C PHE A 71 -1.68 -4.02 7.84
N PRO A 72 -2.73 -4.62 8.44
CA PRO A 72 -3.37 -4.22 9.71
C PRO A 72 -2.48 -4.52 10.92
N LYS A 73 -2.61 -3.71 11.97
CA LYS A 73 -1.86 -3.89 13.23
C LYS A 73 -2.67 -3.43 14.43
N TYR A 74 -2.32 -3.97 15.61
CA TYR A 74 -2.88 -3.49 16.86
C TYR A 74 -2.37 -2.08 17.18
N LEU A 75 -3.29 -1.22 17.56
CA LEU A 75 -3.04 0.18 17.92
C LEU A 75 -3.60 0.45 19.30
N LYS A 76 -2.72 0.92 20.19
CA LYS A 76 -3.04 1.11 21.60
C LYS A 76 -4.11 2.18 21.84
N MET A 77 -4.14 3.24 21.06
CA MET A 77 -5.07 4.36 21.28
C MET A 77 -6.53 3.98 20.98
N PRO A 78 -6.87 3.34 19.86
CA PRO A 78 -8.20 2.79 19.64
C PRO A 78 -8.45 1.46 20.37
N ASP A 79 -7.41 0.81 20.90
CA ASP A 79 -7.45 -0.54 21.50
C ASP A 79 -8.02 -1.60 20.55
N ASP A 80 -7.54 -1.58 19.28
CA ASP A 80 -8.08 -2.42 18.21
C ASP A 80 -7.03 -2.72 17.14
N ILE A 81 -7.29 -3.76 16.32
CA ILE A 81 -6.53 -4.07 15.10
C ILE A 81 -7.19 -3.35 13.94
N LEU A 82 -6.51 -2.36 13.39
CA LEU A 82 -7.02 -1.51 12.32
C LEU A 82 -6.14 -1.55 11.09
N THR A 83 -6.76 -1.27 9.94
CA THR A 83 -6.07 -0.90 8.70
C THR A 83 -5.65 0.57 8.75
N LEU A 84 -4.80 1.01 7.82
CA LEU A 84 -4.33 2.40 7.82
C LEU A 84 -5.46 3.42 7.60
N ASP A 85 -6.37 3.13 6.69
CA ASP A 85 -7.55 3.97 6.44
C ASP A 85 -8.51 4.05 7.63
N GLN A 86 -8.70 2.95 8.35
CA GLN A 86 -9.45 2.92 9.59
C GLN A 86 -8.78 3.77 10.67
N MET A 87 -7.44 3.70 10.80
CA MET A 87 -6.71 4.53 11.76
C MET A 87 -6.78 6.02 11.39
N ILE A 88 -6.65 6.37 10.12
CA ILE A 88 -6.83 7.75 9.65
C ILE A 88 -8.24 8.24 10.04
N ASN A 89 -9.28 7.45 9.76
CA ASN A 89 -10.65 7.80 10.12
C ASN A 89 -10.90 7.84 11.63
N PHE A 90 -10.21 7.01 12.41
CA PHE A 90 -10.24 7.11 13.87
C PHE A 90 -9.72 8.47 14.34
N CYS A 91 -8.58 8.93 13.80
CA CYS A 91 -8.02 10.26 14.12
C CYS A 91 -8.90 11.39 13.63
N MET A 92 -9.51 11.24 12.45
CA MET A 92 -10.48 12.20 11.92
C MET A 92 -11.67 12.41 12.88
N LYS A 93 -12.22 11.32 13.40
CA LYS A 93 -13.40 11.38 14.29
C LYS A 93 -13.07 11.86 15.69
N ASN A 94 -12.00 11.35 16.29
CA ASN A 94 -11.74 11.58 17.72
C ASN A 94 -10.97 12.88 17.99
N PRO A 95 -9.65 12.99 17.71
CA PRO A 95 -8.95 14.23 18.03
C PRO A 95 -9.35 15.40 17.12
N MET A 96 -9.63 15.13 15.83
CA MET A 96 -9.95 16.19 14.87
C MET A 96 -11.43 16.58 14.84
N LYS A 97 -12.32 15.75 15.36
CA LYS A 97 -13.78 15.94 15.37
C LYS A 97 -14.34 16.24 13.97
N GLY A 98 -13.79 15.56 12.97
CA GLY A 98 -14.18 15.66 11.57
C GLY A 98 -15.08 14.51 11.13
N LYS A 99 -15.45 14.55 9.85
CA LYS A 99 -16.19 13.47 9.19
C LYS A 99 -15.22 12.43 8.66
N PRO A 100 -15.52 11.11 8.78
CA PRO A 100 -14.71 10.08 8.17
C PRO A 100 -14.65 10.25 6.66
N LEU A 101 -13.49 10.00 6.09
CA LEU A 101 -13.28 9.99 4.65
C LEU A 101 -13.73 8.64 4.08
N ALA A 102 -14.34 8.67 2.89
CA ALA A 102 -14.67 7.43 2.19
C ALA A 102 -13.38 6.67 1.80
N TRP A 103 -13.35 5.35 1.99
CA TRP A 103 -12.18 4.51 1.72
C TRP A 103 -11.65 4.64 0.28
N ASN A 104 -12.55 4.90 -0.68
CA ASN A 104 -12.23 5.06 -2.10
C ASN A 104 -12.05 6.53 -2.52
N SER A 105 -12.05 7.48 -1.59
CA SER A 105 -11.84 8.90 -1.89
C SER A 105 -10.38 9.19 -2.26
N VAL A 106 -10.18 10.26 -3.00
CA VAL A 106 -8.82 10.74 -3.36
C VAL A 106 -8.09 11.21 -2.11
N GLU A 107 -8.80 11.88 -1.21
CA GLU A 107 -8.30 12.42 0.05
C GLU A 107 -7.77 11.28 0.96
N MET A 108 -8.54 10.20 1.13
CA MET A 108 -8.09 9.05 1.89
C MET A 108 -6.84 8.42 1.27
N THR A 109 -6.83 8.25 -0.05
CA THR A 109 -5.66 7.69 -0.74
C THR A 109 -4.44 8.59 -0.59
N ALA A 110 -4.61 9.90 -0.68
CA ALA A 110 -3.52 10.87 -0.54
C ALA A 110 -2.95 10.88 0.89
N LEU A 111 -3.81 10.90 1.91
CA LEU A 111 -3.38 10.83 3.31
C LEU A 111 -2.67 9.52 3.63
N ALA A 112 -3.20 8.40 3.14
CA ALA A 112 -2.57 7.08 3.34
C ALA A 112 -1.19 7.01 2.66
N ALA A 113 -1.07 7.49 1.44
CA ALA A 113 0.20 7.53 0.71
C ALA A 113 1.23 8.43 1.42
N TYR A 114 0.82 9.60 1.87
CA TYR A 114 1.68 10.53 2.61
C TYR A 114 2.13 9.92 3.93
N ALA A 115 1.20 9.37 4.73
CA ALA A 115 1.52 8.73 6.00
C ALA A 115 2.52 7.58 5.83
N GLN A 116 2.34 6.74 4.82
CA GLN A 116 3.25 5.63 4.53
C GLN A 116 4.65 6.11 4.13
N SER A 117 4.74 7.15 3.31
CA SER A 117 6.02 7.68 2.83
C SER A 117 6.84 8.36 3.94
N HIS A 118 6.18 8.85 5.00
CA HIS A 118 6.82 9.52 6.13
C HIS A 118 6.96 8.62 7.37
N ALA A 119 6.39 7.41 7.34
CA ALA A 119 6.60 6.44 8.40
C ALA A 119 8.06 6.00 8.42
N LYS A 120 8.76 6.26 9.53
CA LYS A 120 10.15 5.85 9.70
C LYS A 120 10.23 4.36 10.00
N GLU A 121 11.20 3.69 9.41
CA GLU A 121 11.58 2.34 9.80
C GLU A 121 12.15 2.37 11.22
N GLU A 122 11.36 1.99 12.22
CA GLU A 122 11.91 1.58 13.51
C GLU A 122 12.42 0.15 13.33
N GLY A 123 13.74 0.03 13.07
CA GLY A 123 14.43 -1.27 13.12
C GLY A 123 13.69 -2.36 12.34
N ALA A 124 13.41 -2.13 11.06
CA ALA A 124 13.12 -3.25 10.18
C ALA A 124 14.25 -4.25 10.42
N PRO A 125 13.98 -5.52 10.76
CA PRO A 125 15.03 -6.52 10.73
C PRO A 125 15.67 -6.37 9.37
N ALA A 126 16.96 -6.05 9.34
CA ALA A 126 17.69 -5.81 8.10
C ALA A 126 17.27 -6.91 7.15
N ASN A 127 16.64 -6.55 6.02
CA ASN A 127 16.19 -7.53 5.04
C ASN A 127 17.34 -8.53 4.87
N PRO A 128 17.18 -9.80 5.29
CA PRO A 128 18.28 -10.74 5.23
C PRO A 128 18.84 -10.90 3.81
N CYS A 129 18.05 -10.47 2.81
CA CYS A 129 18.47 -10.35 1.42
C CYS A 129 19.19 -9.02 1.10
N ALA A 130 19.04 -7.97 1.93
CA ALA A 130 19.72 -6.69 1.72
C ALA A 130 21.09 -6.64 2.40
N ALA A 131 21.29 -7.45 3.47
CA ALA A 131 22.52 -7.43 4.27
C ALA A 131 23.70 -8.13 3.61
N LYS A 132 23.47 -9.07 2.70
CA LYS A 132 24.49 -9.70 1.84
C LYS A 132 23.77 -10.34 0.66
N ASN A 133 23.83 -9.70 -0.49
CA ASN A 133 23.45 -10.35 -1.73
C ASN A 133 24.30 -11.64 -1.86
N PRO A 134 23.73 -12.85 -1.69
CA PRO A 134 24.53 -14.08 -1.79
C PRO A 134 25.17 -14.25 -3.16
N CYS A 135 24.71 -13.47 -4.17
CA CYS A 135 25.35 -13.41 -5.49
C CYS A 135 26.60 -12.51 -5.50
N MET A 136 26.90 -11.74 -4.45
CA MET A 136 28.16 -10.99 -4.30
C MET A 136 29.21 -11.71 -3.43
N MET A 137 28.85 -12.77 -2.76
CA MET A 137 29.85 -13.69 -2.22
C MET A 137 30.45 -14.43 -3.42
N LYS A 138 31.78 -14.35 -3.55
CA LYS A 138 32.61 -15.02 -4.55
C LYS A 138 31.95 -16.33 -5.00
N ASN A 139 31.56 -16.32 -6.26
CA ASN A 139 30.90 -17.42 -6.95
C ASN A 139 31.60 -18.75 -6.54
N PRO A 140 30.96 -19.66 -5.79
CA PRO A 140 31.60 -20.92 -5.41
C PRO A 140 31.97 -21.78 -6.64
N CYS A 141 31.44 -21.46 -7.83
CA CYS A 141 31.86 -22.04 -9.11
C CYS A 141 33.17 -21.45 -9.65
N GLY A 142 33.79 -20.50 -8.98
CA GLY A 142 35.14 -19.97 -9.30
C GLY A 142 36.27 -20.84 -8.68
N MET A 143 35.97 -21.83 -7.87
CA MET A 143 36.93 -22.83 -7.48
C MET A 143 37.12 -23.81 -8.64
N LYS A 144 38.38 -23.91 -9.09
CA LYS A 144 38.89 -24.74 -10.15
C LYS A 144 38.11 -26.05 -10.29
N ASN A 145 37.51 -26.20 -11.47
CA ASN A 145 36.82 -27.40 -11.87
C ASN A 145 37.75 -28.62 -11.68
N PRO A 146 37.47 -29.54 -10.73
CA PRO A 146 38.33 -30.67 -10.45
C PRO A 146 38.36 -31.73 -11.59
N CYS A 147 37.49 -31.54 -12.62
CA CYS A 147 37.42 -32.44 -13.78
C CYS A 147 38.23 -31.97 -15.00
N GLY A 148 39.10 -30.98 -14.83
CA GLY A 148 39.96 -30.44 -15.91
C GLY A 148 41.40 -30.98 -15.87
N LYS A 149 41.58 -32.28 -15.82
CA LYS A 149 42.84 -32.91 -16.18
C LYS A 149 42.58 -34.20 -16.96
N LYS A 150 42.63 -34.12 -18.23
CA LYS A 150 43.34 -35.04 -19.15
C LYS A 150 43.61 -34.28 -20.42
#